data_6249bc4191dc38a1653e649219dc5040
#
_entry.id   6249bc4191dc38a1653e649219dc5040
#
_cell.length_a   1.000
_cell.length_b   1.000
_cell.length_c   1.000
_cell.angle_alpha   90.00
_cell.angle_beta   90.00
_cell.angle_gamma   90.00
#
_symmetry.space_group_name_H-M   'P 1'
#
loop_
_entity.id
_entity.type
_entity.pdbx_description
1 polymer ?
#
loop_
_entity_poly.entity_id
_entity_poly.type
_entity_poly.pdbx_seq_one_letter_code
_entity_poly.pdbx_strand_id
1 'polypeptide(L)'
;RRRRRRRIAFVRGFFRLIFTLALLVGITVAGYYLISWGVQAYRDMRDMYEAYLVRQEENRGAVDVRFDGYTNVLVLGLDDAVNADYVPEKRADAILLVSMENATGKVRMLNIPRDTWVTMAQDRGETRLSNVYAVGGAPLMVRTINQMFDISIHQYVVIDLDTFARIVDALGGVDVYIAHDMDYDEPESGLSIHMRTGYQKLDGRAAENYLRYRSDELGDVGRTQRQQRFIKAFYAKLLRMDTL
;
A
#
# COMPACT_ATOMS: atom_id res chain seq x y z
N ARG A 1 -4.48 14.88 76.84
CA ARG A 1 -4.14 13.74 75.96
C ARG A 1 -5.33 13.22 75.13
N ARG A 2 -6.56 13.17 75.62
CA ARG A 2 -7.78 12.70 74.89
C ARG A 2 -8.16 13.59 73.67
N ARG A 3 -8.04 14.93 73.75
CA ARG A 3 -8.36 15.86 72.66
C ARG A 3 -7.42 15.72 71.48
N ARG A 4 -6.12 15.44 71.72
CA ARG A 4 -5.11 15.25 70.67
C ARG A 4 -5.33 13.95 69.87
N ARG A 5 -5.74 12.87 70.56
CA ARG A 5 -6.07 11.57 69.91
C ARG A 5 -7.34 11.70 69.03
N ARG A 6 -8.36 12.45 69.44
CA ARG A 6 -9.57 12.69 68.64
C ARG A 6 -9.26 13.49 67.36
N ARG A 7 -8.38 14.51 67.42
CA ARG A 7 -7.97 15.28 66.22
C ARG A 7 -7.20 14.40 65.23
N ILE A 8 -6.29 13.54 65.68
CA ILE A 8 -5.55 12.63 64.83
C ILE A 8 -6.47 11.60 64.18
N ALA A 9 -7.47 11.07 64.88
CA ALA A 9 -8.43 10.13 64.35
C ALA A 9 -9.33 10.81 63.26
N PHE A 10 -9.76 12.05 63.49
CA PHE A 10 -10.52 12.84 62.55
C PHE A 10 -9.70 13.13 61.24
N VAL A 11 -8.48 13.55 61.37
CA VAL A 11 -7.56 13.79 60.23
C VAL A 11 -7.33 12.52 59.41
N ARG A 12 -7.11 11.37 60.10
CA ARG A 12 -6.94 10.07 59.41
C ARG A 12 -8.25 9.64 58.70
N GLY A 13 -9.40 9.89 59.30
CA GLY A 13 -10.71 9.60 58.68
C GLY A 13 -10.94 10.46 57.41
N PHE A 14 -10.61 11.76 57.51
CA PHE A 14 -10.71 12.69 56.41
C PHE A 14 -9.79 12.31 55.24
N PHE A 15 -8.54 11.96 55.48
CA PHE A 15 -7.62 11.50 54.41
C PHE A 15 -8.06 10.16 53.79
N ARG A 16 -8.61 9.22 54.60
CA ARG A 16 -9.21 7.99 54.08
C ARG A 16 -10.39 8.28 53.15
N LEU A 17 -11.27 9.22 53.52
CA LEU A 17 -12.42 9.59 52.70
C LEU A 17 -11.96 10.21 51.36
N ILE A 18 -10.99 11.11 51.38
CA ILE A 18 -10.45 11.73 50.16
C ILE A 18 -9.80 10.65 49.28
N PHE A 19 -9.03 9.74 49.87
CA PHE A 19 -8.36 8.68 49.11
C PHE A 19 -9.37 7.71 48.45
N THR A 20 -10.44 7.33 49.17
CA THR A 20 -11.49 6.47 48.61
C THR A 20 -12.26 7.18 47.50
N LEU A 21 -12.54 8.49 47.62
CA LEU A 21 -13.17 9.30 46.58
C LEU A 21 -12.29 9.41 45.35
N ALA A 22 -11.02 9.69 45.54
CA ALA A 22 -10.04 9.76 44.44
C ALA A 22 -9.90 8.41 43.71
N LEU A 23 -9.91 7.31 44.46
CA LEU A 23 -9.87 5.96 43.91
C LEU A 23 -11.12 5.67 43.06
N LEU A 24 -12.31 6.03 43.55
CA LEU A 24 -13.57 5.87 42.81
C LEU A 24 -13.59 6.68 41.51
N VAL A 25 -13.13 7.93 41.57
CA VAL A 25 -12.99 8.77 40.38
C VAL A 25 -11.98 8.14 39.40
N GLY A 26 -10.85 7.64 39.88
CA GLY A 26 -9.88 6.96 39.05
C GLY A 26 -10.43 5.72 38.35
N ILE A 27 -11.19 4.90 39.05
CA ILE A 27 -11.86 3.71 38.49
C ILE A 27 -12.92 4.09 37.42
N THR A 28 -13.72 5.12 37.68
CA THR A 28 -14.74 5.56 36.71
C THR A 28 -14.11 6.16 35.45
N VAL A 29 -13.04 6.94 35.58
CA VAL A 29 -12.30 7.47 34.45
C VAL A 29 -11.63 6.35 33.65
N ALA A 30 -10.95 5.42 34.32
CA ALA A 30 -10.35 4.26 33.66
C ALA A 30 -11.40 3.41 32.94
N GLY A 31 -12.55 3.16 33.57
CA GLY A 31 -13.67 2.45 32.95
C GLY A 31 -14.22 3.17 31.71
N TYR A 32 -14.35 4.50 31.76
CA TYR A 32 -14.74 5.29 30.61
C TYR A 32 -13.76 5.15 29.42
N TYR A 33 -12.46 5.23 29.67
CA TYR A 33 -11.45 5.06 28.64
C TYR A 33 -11.43 3.64 28.05
N LEU A 34 -11.57 2.61 28.88
CA LEU A 34 -11.66 1.23 28.43
C LEU A 34 -12.89 0.98 27.53
N ILE A 35 -14.04 1.52 27.93
CA ILE A 35 -15.28 1.39 27.13
C ILE A 35 -15.14 2.17 25.82
N SER A 36 -14.64 3.41 25.87
CA SER A 36 -14.45 4.23 24.66
C SER A 36 -13.50 3.59 23.67
N TRP A 37 -12.38 3.03 24.15
CA TRP A 37 -11.43 2.28 23.32
C TRP A 37 -12.07 1.02 22.72
N GLY A 38 -12.83 0.25 23.51
CA GLY A 38 -13.53 -0.93 23.03
C GLY A 38 -14.58 -0.60 21.96
N VAL A 39 -15.34 0.49 22.14
CA VAL A 39 -16.31 0.97 21.14
C VAL A 39 -15.60 1.42 19.85
N GLN A 40 -14.48 2.08 19.97
CA GLN A 40 -13.69 2.51 18.81
C GLN A 40 -13.13 1.31 18.05
N ALA A 41 -12.50 0.37 18.73
CA ALA A 41 -11.99 -0.87 18.13
C ALA A 41 -13.11 -1.69 17.44
N TYR A 42 -14.30 -1.73 18.03
CA TYR A 42 -15.47 -2.39 17.41
C TYR A 42 -15.92 -1.68 16.12
N ARG A 43 -15.95 -0.34 16.13
CA ARG A 43 -16.31 0.45 14.93
C ARG A 43 -15.31 0.23 13.81
N ASP A 44 -14.01 0.32 14.12
CA ASP A 44 -12.94 0.12 13.13
C ASP A 44 -13.01 -1.29 12.52
N MET A 45 -13.27 -2.31 13.34
CA MET A 45 -13.44 -3.69 12.87
C MET A 45 -14.69 -3.85 11.98
N ARG A 46 -15.79 -3.22 12.34
CA ARG A 46 -17.02 -3.23 11.54
C ARG A 46 -16.80 -2.55 10.20
N ASP A 47 -16.18 -1.37 10.20
CA ASP A 47 -15.92 -0.59 8.98
C ASP A 47 -14.96 -1.35 8.04
N MET A 48 -13.95 -2.04 8.60
CA MET A 48 -13.10 -2.97 7.83
C MET A 48 -13.90 -4.12 7.20
N TYR A 49 -14.83 -4.69 7.96
CA TYR A 49 -15.66 -5.79 7.48
C TYR A 49 -16.63 -5.34 6.38
N GLU A 50 -17.27 -4.19 6.54
CA GLU A 50 -18.14 -3.59 5.52
C GLU A 50 -17.33 -3.26 4.24
N ALA A 51 -16.14 -2.66 4.37
CA ALA A 51 -15.24 -2.42 3.24
C ALA A 51 -14.80 -3.71 2.53
N TYR A 52 -14.58 -4.79 3.30
CA TYR A 52 -14.29 -6.11 2.74
C TYR A 52 -15.46 -6.66 1.92
N LEU A 53 -16.71 -6.55 2.42
CA LEU A 53 -17.90 -7.01 1.71
C LEU A 53 -18.14 -6.22 0.41
N VAL A 54 -18.00 -4.89 0.45
CA VAL A 54 -18.10 -4.04 -0.74
C VAL A 54 -17.04 -4.45 -1.78
N ARG A 55 -15.79 -4.64 -1.36
CA ARG A 55 -14.72 -5.10 -2.25
C ARG A 55 -15.00 -6.49 -2.84
N GLN A 56 -15.61 -7.38 -2.06
CA GLN A 56 -15.98 -8.71 -2.54
C GLN A 56 -17.09 -8.65 -3.60
N GLU A 57 -18.07 -7.75 -3.46
CA GLU A 57 -19.10 -7.54 -4.48
C GLU A 57 -18.54 -6.88 -5.75
N GLU A 58 -17.68 -5.87 -5.62
CA GLU A 58 -17.00 -5.23 -6.74
C GLU A 58 -16.17 -6.22 -7.56
N ASN A 59 -15.55 -7.21 -6.89
CA ASN A 59 -14.76 -8.25 -7.53
C ASN A 59 -15.60 -9.32 -8.21
N ARG A 60 -16.89 -9.36 -7.98
CA ARG A 60 -17.76 -10.42 -8.47
C ARG A 60 -17.69 -10.52 -10.00
N GLY A 61 -17.14 -11.63 -10.50
CA GLY A 61 -16.94 -11.86 -11.93
C GLY A 61 -15.80 -11.06 -12.58
N ALA A 62 -14.98 -10.33 -11.78
CA ALA A 62 -13.76 -9.72 -12.28
C ALA A 62 -12.59 -10.70 -12.30
N VAL A 63 -12.44 -11.46 -11.23
CA VAL A 63 -11.36 -12.47 -11.09
C VAL A 63 -11.89 -13.88 -11.35
N ASP A 64 -11.07 -14.73 -11.96
CA ASP A 64 -11.37 -16.15 -12.12
C ASP A 64 -10.89 -16.92 -10.89
N VAL A 65 -11.70 -17.84 -10.40
CA VAL A 65 -11.36 -18.71 -9.28
C VAL A 65 -10.76 -20.05 -9.72
N ARG A 66 -10.71 -20.30 -11.02
CA ARG A 66 -10.15 -21.54 -11.59
C ARG A 66 -8.68 -21.33 -11.94
N PHE A 67 -7.84 -22.19 -11.42
CA PHE A 67 -6.39 -22.14 -11.57
C PHE A 67 -5.92 -23.19 -12.59
N ASP A 68 -6.44 -23.13 -13.81
CA ASP A 68 -6.16 -24.11 -14.86
C ASP A 68 -4.78 -23.85 -15.51
N GLY A 69 -3.75 -24.47 -14.96
CA GLY A 69 -2.38 -24.43 -15.48
C GLY A 69 -1.56 -23.21 -15.07
N TYR A 70 -2.16 -22.03 -14.89
CA TYR A 70 -1.48 -20.78 -14.51
C TYR A 70 -2.22 -20.07 -13.39
N THR A 71 -1.46 -19.44 -12.50
CA THR A 71 -1.96 -18.46 -11.53
C THR A 71 -1.52 -17.08 -11.99
N ASN A 72 -2.47 -16.23 -12.37
CA ASN A 72 -2.22 -14.85 -12.83
C ASN A 72 -2.60 -13.86 -11.76
N VAL A 73 -1.65 -12.99 -11.40
CA VAL A 73 -1.82 -11.92 -10.41
C VAL A 73 -1.54 -10.59 -11.09
N LEU A 74 -2.46 -9.64 -11.00
CA LEU A 74 -2.28 -8.28 -11.47
C LEU A 74 -1.80 -7.39 -10.32
N VAL A 75 -0.64 -6.77 -10.48
CA VAL A 75 -0.11 -5.80 -9.51
C VAL A 75 -0.27 -4.40 -10.10
N LEU A 76 -0.96 -3.54 -9.36
CA LEU A 76 -1.25 -2.16 -9.74
C LEU A 76 -0.56 -1.22 -8.75
N GLY A 77 0.41 -0.44 -9.24
CA GLY A 77 1.02 0.66 -8.50
C GLY A 77 0.25 1.94 -8.78
N LEU A 78 -0.31 2.54 -7.74
CA LEU A 78 -1.06 3.79 -7.84
C LEU A 78 -0.16 4.98 -7.59
N ASP A 79 -0.35 6.03 -8.39
CA ASP A 79 0.16 7.36 -8.12
C ASP A 79 -1.02 8.31 -7.89
N ASP A 80 -0.91 9.20 -6.89
CA ASP A 80 -1.89 10.23 -6.63
C ASP A 80 -1.70 11.36 -7.65
N ALA A 81 -2.49 11.32 -8.72
CA ALA A 81 -2.55 12.40 -9.68
C ALA A 81 -3.64 13.40 -9.27
N VAL A 82 -3.38 14.67 -9.48
CA VAL A 82 -4.40 15.74 -9.38
C VAL A 82 -4.83 16.08 -10.80
N ASN A 83 -6.14 16.02 -11.08
CA ASN A 83 -6.67 16.44 -12.38
C ASN A 83 -6.68 17.98 -12.51
N ALA A 84 -7.05 18.49 -13.69
CA ALA A 84 -7.10 19.91 -13.96
C ALA A 84 -8.04 20.71 -13.04
N ASP A 85 -9.00 20.03 -12.39
CA ASP A 85 -9.96 20.60 -11.43
C ASP A 85 -9.50 20.44 -9.97
N TYR A 86 -8.23 20.06 -9.72
CA TYR A 86 -7.65 19.78 -8.42
C TYR A 86 -8.36 18.65 -7.64
N VAL A 87 -9.09 17.77 -8.31
CA VAL A 87 -9.67 16.57 -7.70
C VAL A 87 -8.63 15.46 -7.71
N PRO A 88 -8.31 14.83 -6.56
CA PRO A 88 -7.41 13.69 -6.52
C PRO A 88 -7.95 12.54 -7.37
N GLU A 89 -7.19 12.13 -8.36
CA GLU A 89 -7.55 11.03 -9.25
C GLU A 89 -6.48 9.95 -9.16
N LYS A 90 -6.85 8.79 -8.63
CA LYS A 90 -5.92 7.65 -8.55
C LYS A 90 -5.79 6.98 -9.90
N ARG A 91 -4.56 6.96 -10.43
CA ARG A 91 -4.23 6.28 -11.68
C ARG A 91 -3.25 5.14 -11.43
N ALA A 92 -3.38 4.08 -12.25
CA ALA A 92 -2.42 2.98 -12.22
C ALA A 92 -1.21 3.32 -13.11
N ASP A 93 -0.13 3.75 -12.50
CA ASP A 93 1.10 4.15 -13.22
C ASP A 93 2.10 3.00 -13.36
N ALA A 94 1.98 1.97 -12.54
CA ALA A 94 2.69 0.71 -12.70
C ALA A 94 1.69 -0.43 -12.85
N ILE A 95 1.76 -1.19 -13.94
CA ILE A 95 0.83 -2.26 -14.26
C ILE A 95 1.65 -3.49 -14.60
N LEU A 96 1.68 -4.46 -13.69
CA LEU A 96 2.49 -5.67 -13.81
C LEU A 96 1.59 -6.91 -13.73
N LEU A 97 1.66 -7.72 -14.77
CA LEU A 97 1.05 -9.05 -14.77
C LEU A 97 2.10 -10.08 -14.36
N VAL A 98 1.85 -10.80 -13.29
CA VAL A 98 2.66 -11.91 -12.80
C VAL A 98 1.92 -13.20 -13.09
N SER A 99 2.52 -14.09 -13.87
CA SER A 99 1.96 -15.38 -14.27
C SER A 99 2.85 -16.50 -13.76
N MET A 100 2.32 -17.36 -12.92
CA MET A 100 3.01 -18.54 -12.40
C MET A 100 2.43 -19.80 -13.04
N GLU A 101 3.28 -20.60 -13.64
CA GLU A 101 2.92 -21.92 -14.15
C GLU A 101 2.81 -22.91 -12.97
N ASN A 102 1.59 -23.41 -12.73
CA ASN A 102 1.28 -24.19 -11.52
C ASN A 102 2.03 -25.52 -11.43
N ALA A 103 2.33 -26.11 -12.58
CA ALA A 103 3.04 -27.41 -12.65
C ALA A 103 4.53 -27.30 -12.31
N THR A 104 5.18 -26.20 -12.69
CA THR A 104 6.65 -26.04 -12.61
C THR A 104 7.08 -24.99 -11.60
N GLY A 105 6.13 -24.15 -11.12
CA GLY A 105 6.43 -22.96 -10.31
C GLY A 105 7.16 -21.83 -11.07
N LYS A 106 7.28 -21.94 -12.40
CA LYS A 106 7.95 -20.93 -13.21
C LYS A 106 7.15 -19.65 -13.25
N VAL A 107 7.79 -18.55 -12.86
CA VAL A 107 7.18 -17.23 -12.85
C VAL A 107 7.61 -16.42 -14.07
N ARG A 108 6.64 -15.80 -14.73
CA ARG A 108 6.83 -14.81 -15.80
C ARG A 108 6.23 -13.49 -15.38
N MET A 109 6.86 -12.40 -15.76
CA MET A 109 6.40 -11.04 -15.44
C MET A 109 6.30 -10.23 -16.73
N LEU A 110 5.15 -9.59 -16.92
CA LEU A 110 4.89 -8.70 -18.03
C LEU A 110 4.55 -7.32 -17.48
N ASN A 111 5.41 -6.34 -17.73
CA ASN A 111 5.10 -4.94 -17.46
C ASN A 111 4.29 -4.38 -18.64
N ILE A 112 3.10 -3.89 -18.37
CA ILE A 112 2.21 -3.31 -19.37
C ILE A 112 2.39 -1.79 -19.32
N PRO A 113 2.76 -1.13 -20.44
CA PRO A 113 2.94 0.31 -20.45
C PRO A 113 1.63 1.04 -20.10
N ARG A 114 1.70 1.98 -19.17
CA ARG A 114 0.53 2.73 -18.68
C ARG A 114 -0.21 3.53 -19.76
N ASP A 115 0.55 3.97 -20.78
CA ASP A 115 0.02 4.77 -21.90
C ASP A 115 -0.55 3.90 -23.04
N THR A 116 -0.61 2.58 -22.87
CA THR A 116 -1.27 1.68 -23.82
C THR A 116 -2.72 2.10 -24.02
N TRP A 117 -3.11 2.31 -25.28
CA TRP A 117 -4.48 2.63 -25.65
C TRP A 117 -5.33 1.38 -25.65
N VAL A 118 -6.45 1.37 -24.95
CA VAL A 118 -7.29 0.19 -24.75
C VAL A 118 -8.76 0.52 -24.88
N THR A 119 -9.54 -0.45 -25.37
CA THR A 119 -10.99 -0.45 -25.24
C THR A 119 -11.33 -1.03 -23.86
N MET A 120 -11.96 -0.21 -23.01
CA MET A 120 -12.37 -0.64 -21.68
C MET A 120 -13.43 -1.74 -21.76
N ALA A 121 -13.34 -2.72 -20.89
CA ALA A 121 -14.38 -3.73 -20.73
C ALA A 121 -15.73 -3.07 -20.41
N GLN A 122 -16.83 -3.80 -20.68
CA GLN A 122 -18.20 -3.33 -20.46
C GLN A 122 -18.61 -2.11 -21.31
N ASP A 123 -18.07 -1.98 -22.53
CA ASP A 123 -18.39 -0.93 -23.50
C ASP A 123 -18.27 0.51 -22.96
N ARG A 124 -17.31 0.74 -22.07
CA ARG A 124 -17.06 2.05 -21.44
C ARG A 124 -16.21 3.00 -22.29
N GLY A 125 -15.99 2.67 -23.57
CA GLY A 125 -15.20 3.47 -24.51
C GLY A 125 -13.71 3.16 -24.43
N GLU A 126 -12.91 4.05 -25.02
CA GLU A 126 -11.47 3.89 -25.17
C GLU A 126 -10.69 4.93 -24.38
N THR A 127 -9.57 4.53 -23.80
CA THR A 127 -8.70 5.41 -23.04
C THR A 127 -7.30 4.81 -22.88
N ARG A 128 -6.38 5.55 -22.23
CA ARG A 128 -5.11 4.99 -21.78
C ARG A 128 -5.34 4.02 -20.62
N LEU A 129 -4.57 2.95 -20.59
CA LEU A 129 -4.70 1.91 -19.57
C LEU A 129 -4.59 2.46 -18.13
N SER A 130 -3.73 3.47 -17.90
CA SER A 130 -3.62 4.14 -16.60
C SER A 130 -4.93 4.75 -16.09
N ASN A 131 -5.77 5.26 -16.99
CA ASN A 131 -7.03 5.93 -16.64
C ASN A 131 -8.17 4.93 -16.35
N VAL A 132 -8.04 3.68 -16.78
CA VAL A 132 -9.07 2.65 -16.53
C VAL A 132 -9.33 2.47 -15.04
N TYR A 133 -8.28 2.62 -14.21
CA TYR A 133 -8.41 2.56 -12.76
C TYR A 133 -9.28 3.70 -12.19
N ALA A 134 -9.11 4.92 -12.68
CA ALA A 134 -9.91 6.07 -12.29
C ALA A 134 -11.40 5.91 -12.63
N VAL A 135 -11.70 5.23 -13.75
CA VAL A 135 -13.09 5.02 -14.23
C VAL A 135 -13.82 3.93 -13.45
N GLY A 136 -13.14 2.85 -13.07
CA GLY A 136 -13.84 1.70 -12.47
C GLY A 136 -12.96 0.83 -11.57
N GLY A 137 -11.88 1.38 -11.03
CA GLY A 137 -11.02 0.72 -10.06
C GLY A 137 -10.33 -0.53 -10.57
N ALA A 138 -9.83 -1.32 -9.64
CA ALA A 138 -9.16 -2.59 -9.95
C ALA A 138 -10.06 -3.60 -10.68
N PRO A 139 -11.36 -3.74 -10.38
CA PRO A 139 -12.22 -4.66 -11.12
C PRO A 139 -12.32 -4.35 -12.62
N LEU A 140 -12.41 -3.08 -13.00
CA LEU A 140 -12.42 -2.69 -14.40
C LEU A 140 -11.07 -2.94 -15.08
N MET A 141 -9.96 -2.64 -14.38
CA MET A 141 -8.61 -2.98 -14.84
C MET A 141 -8.46 -4.46 -15.14
N VAL A 142 -8.88 -5.33 -14.20
CA VAL A 142 -8.83 -6.79 -14.37
C VAL A 142 -9.61 -7.23 -15.59
N ARG A 143 -10.86 -6.78 -15.74
CA ARG A 143 -11.70 -7.13 -16.90
C ARG A 143 -11.10 -6.65 -18.22
N THR A 144 -10.57 -5.43 -18.25
CA THR A 144 -9.94 -4.84 -19.43
C THR A 144 -8.70 -5.62 -19.86
N ILE A 145 -7.86 -6.00 -18.89
CA ILE A 145 -6.64 -6.78 -19.17
C ILE A 145 -6.98 -8.22 -19.54
N ASN A 146 -7.99 -8.84 -18.91
CA ASN A 146 -8.49 -10.16 -19.32
C ASN A 146 -8.93 -10.14 -20.79
N GLN A 147 -9.71 -9.13 -21.18
CA GLN A 147 -10.17 -8.95 -22.56
C GLN A 147 -9.02 -8.68 -23.53
N MET A 148 -8.04 -7.85 -23.14
CA MET A 148 -6.91 -7.46 -23.98
C MET A 148 -5.98 -8.62 -24.32
N PHE A 149 -5.75 -9.53 -23.37
CA PHE A 149 -4.78 -10.65 -23.51
C PHE A 149 -5.45 -12.01 -23.63
N ASP A 150 -6.78 -12.08 -23.57
CA ASP A 150 -7.55 -13.33 -23.54
C ASP A 150 -7.04 -14.30 -22.43
N ILE A 151 -6.90 -13.75 -21.22
CA ILE A 151 -6.41 -14.46 -20.05
C ILE A 151 -7.39 -14.33 -18.88
N SER A 152 -7.24 -15.21 -17.88
CA SER A 152 -7.95 -15.10 -16.61
C SER A 152 -7.00 -14.59 -15.52
N ILE A 153 -7.29 -13.43 -14.94
CA ILE A 153 -6.62 -12.92 -13.74
C ILE A 153 -7.32 -13.50 -12.52
N HIS A 154 -6.57 -14.13 -11.62
CA HIS A 154 -7.09 -14.83 -10.44
C HIS A 154 -7.07 -13.97 -9.19
N GLN A 155 -6.10 -13.05 -9.09
CA GLN A 155 -5.94 -12.13 -7.98
C GLN A 155 -5.40 -10.80 -8.47
N TYR A 156 -5.62 -9.74 -7.70
CA TYR A 156 -4.93 -8.48 -7.92
C TYR A 156 -4.46 -7.87 -6.59
N VAL A 157 -3.41 -7.08 -6.68
CA VAL A 157 -2.83 -6.32 -5.57
C VAL A 157 -2.74 -4.87 -5.99
N VAL A 158 -3.22 -3.97 -5.14
CA VAL A 158 -3.12 -2.52 -5.34
C VAL A 158 -2.16 -1.98 -4.29
N ILE A 159 -1.13 -1.27 -4.73
CA ILE A 159 -0.06 -0.73 -3.89
C ILE A 159 0.06 0.76 -4.17
N ASP A 160 -0.13 1.59 -3.17
CA ASP A 160 0.23 3.01 -3.21
C ASP A 160 1.70 3.22 -2.82
N LEU A 161 2.22 4.42 -3.03
CA LEU A 161 3.63 4.75 -2.78
C LEU A 161 4.02 4.55 -1.30
N ASP A 162 3.15 4.92 -0.36
CA ASP A 162 3.41 4.74 1.07
C ASP A 162 3.48 3.27 1.47
N THR A 163 2.56 2.45 0.96
CA THR A 163 2.56 1.00 1.19
C THR A 163 3.78 0.37 0.55
N PHE A 164 4.15 0.78 -0.67
CA PHE A 164 5.37 0.32 -1.34
C PHE A 164 6.61 0.61 -0.50
N ALA A 165 6.78 1.85 -0.03
CA ALA A 165 7.92 2.23 0.81
C ALA A 165 8.00 1.37 2.08
N ARG A 166 6.87 1.19 2.78
CA ARG A 166 6.81 0.33 3.99
C ARG A 166 7.14 -1.13 3.70
N ILE A 167 6.74 -1.67 2.56
CA ILE A 167 7.10 -3.04 2.17
C ILE A 167 8.62 -3.16 1.97
N VAL A 168 9.23 -2.21 1.27
CA VAL A 168 10.69 -2.18 1.06
C VAL A 168 11.44 -2.07 2.38
N ASP A 169 10.98 -1.22 3.31
CA ASP A 169 11.59 -1.07 4.64
C ASP A 169 11.45 -2.34 5.48
N ALA A 170 10.29 -2.99 5.45
CA ALA A 170 10.06 -4.25 6.14
C ALA A 170 10.97 -5.39 5.65
N LEU A 171 11.36 -5.37 4.36
CA LEU A 171 12.34 -6.28 3.77
C LEU A 171 13.80 -5.92 4.15
N GLY A 172 13.99 -4.84 4.89
CA GLY A 172 15.30 -4.30 5.23
C GLY A 172 16.02 -3.68 4.04
N GLY A 173 15.29 -3.16 3.04
CA GLY A 173 15.83 -2.54 1.85
C GLY A 173 16.14 -3.52 0.70
N VAL A 174 16.30 -2.99 -0.50
CA VAL A 174 16.57 -3.74 -1.73
C VAL A 174 17.90 -3.28 -2.33
N ASP A 175 18.78 -4.23 -2.65
CA ASP A 175 20.07 -3.94 -3.29
C ASP A 175 19.88 -3.78 -4.81
N VAL A 176 20.17 -2.58 -5.33
CA VAL A 176 20.00 -2.23 -6.75
C VAL A 176 21.26 -1.63 -7.30
N TYR A 177 21.63 -1.97 -8.55
CA TYR A 177 22.69 -1.30 -9.28
C TYR A 177 22.15 -0.06 -10.00
N ILE A 178 22.63 1.12 -9.61
CA ILE A 178 22.33 2.41 -10.23
C ILE A 178 23.31 2.62 -11.38
N ALA A 179 22.79 2.70 -12.61
CA ALA A 179 23.62 2.73 -13.81
C ALA A 179 24.26 4.09 -14.06
N HIS A 180 23.62 5.18 -13.67
CA HIS A 180 24.06 6.56 -13.85
C HIS A 180 23.72 7.37 -12.61
N ASP A 181 24.48 8.43 -12.34
CA ASP A 181 24.14 9.38 -11.29
C ASP A 181 22.77 9.98 -11.57
N MET A 182 21.97 10.11 -10.51
CA MET A 182 20.62 10.62 -10.57
C MET A 182 20.55 11.84 -9.66
N ASP A 183 20.50 13.02 -10.26
CA ASP A 183 20.38 14.29 -9.55
C ASP A 183 19.15 15.03 -10.12
N TYR A 184 18.12 15.24 -9.27
CA TYR A 184 16.89 15.91 -9.64
C TYR A 184 16.21 16.52 -8.42
N ASP A 185 15.90 17.78 -8.50
CA ASP A 185 15.17 18.51 -7.48
C ASP A 185 13.91 19.15 -8.07
N GLU A 186 12.77 18.89 -7.47
CA GLU A 186 11.48 19.47 -7.79
C GLU A 186 10.88 20.10 -6.52
N PRO A 187 11.21 21.37 -6.24
CA PRO A 187 10.80 22.02 -4.98
C PRO A 187 9.28 22.10 -4.77
N GLU A 188 8.50 22.19 -5.86
CA GLU A 188 7.04 22.29 -5.80
C GLU A 188 6.37 21.02 -5.28
N SER A 189 6.94 19.85 -5.61
CA SER A 189 6.46 18.55 -5.14
C SER A 189 7.23 18.01 -3.92
N GLY A 190 8.28 18.72 -3.48
CA GLY A 190 9.17 18.28 -2.41
C GLY A 190 10.02 17.06 -2.78
N LEU A 191 10.16 16.76 -4.08
CA LEU A 191 10.94 15.65 -4.56
C LEU A 191 12.40 16.04 -4.71
N SER A 192 13.30 15.34 -4.01
CA SER A 192 14.76 15.51 -4.09
C SER A 192 15.41 14.15 -4.24
N ILE A 193 16.10 13.94 -5.35
CA ILE A 193 16.71 12.66 -5.72
C ILE A 193 18.20 12.87 -5.97
N HIS A 194 19.05 12.31 -5.10
CA HIS A 194 20.49 12.33 -5.22
C HIS A 194 21.06 10.93 -5.01
N MET A 195 21.29 10.21 -6.09
CA MET A 195 21.82 8.84 -6.05
C MET A 195 23.05 8.74 -6.95
N ARG A 196 24.10 8.09 -6.46
CA ARG A 196 25.33 7.88 -7.21
C ARG A 196 25.33 6.52 -7.92
N THR A 197 26.06 6.44 -9.00
CA THR A 197 26.30 5.19 -9.73
C THR A 197 26.89 4.11 -8.81
N GLY A 198 26.46 2.86 -8.99
CA GLY A 198 26.98 1.70 -8.27
C GLY A 198 25.90 0.90 -7.53
N TYR A 199 26.34 -0.12 -6.80
CA TYR A 199 25.44 -0.91 -5.96
C TYR A 199 25.06 -0.12 -4.70
N GLN A 200 23.77 0.05 -4.51
CA GLN A 200 23.22 0.72 -3.33
C GLN A 200 22.07 -0.08 -2.76
N LYS A 201 21.96 -0.08 -1.43
CA LYS A 201 20.83 -0.62 -0.70
C LYS A 201 19.82 0.49 -0.54
N LEU A 202 18.70 0.36 -1.23
CA LEU A 202 17.61 1.34 -1.20
C LEU A 202 16.63 0.98 -0.09
N ASP A 203 16.38 1.90 0.82
CA ASP A 203 15.22 1.88 1.71
C ASP A 203 13.94 2.25 0.96
N GLY A 204 12.79 2.29 1.63
CA GLY A 204 11.52 2.57 1.00
C GLY A 204 11.47 3.89 0.25
N ARG A 205 12.00 4.97 0.86
CA ARG A 205 12.03 6.31 0.25
C ARG A 205 13.01 6.39 -0.92
N ALA A 206 14.18 5.80 -0.78
CA ALA A 206 15.15 5.76 -1.86
C ALA A 206 14.65 4.91 -3.04
N ALA A 207 13.95 3.81 -2.77
CA ALA A 207 13.33 2.98 -3.79
C ALA A 207 12.23 3.72 -4.56
N GLU A 208 11.38 4.47 -3.85
CA GLU A 208 10.38 5.35 -4.47
C GLU A 208 11.06 6.38 -5.39
N ASN A 209 12.05 7.09 -4.89
CA ASN A 209 12.81 8.08 -5.66
C ASN A 209 13.45 7.47 -6.90
N TYR A 210 14.07 6.28 -6.77
CA TYR A 210 14.65 5.55 -7.88
C TYR A 210 13.65 5.23 -8.99
N LEU A 211 12.42 4.85 -8.63
CA LEU A 211 11.36 4.52 -9.58
C LEU A 211 10.70 5.76 -10.21
N ARG A 212 10.66 6.89 -9.50
CA ARG A 212 10.06 8.15 -9.96
C ARG A 212 10.98 8.97 -10.87
N TYR A 213 12.27 8.77 -10.79
CA TYR A 213 13.23 9.54 -11.57
C TYR A 213 12.97 9.50 -13.08
N ARG A 214 12.95 10.65 -13.75
CA ARG A 214 12.66 10.80 -15.18
C ARG A 214 13.65 11.68 -15.96
N SER A 215 14.65 12.24 -15.30
CA SER A 215 15.55 13.24 -15.88
C SER A 215 16.75 12.64 -16.63
N ASP A 216 16.68 11.38 -17.06
CA ASP A 216 17.71 10.77 -17.91
C ASP A 216 17.39 10.96 -19.41
N GLU A 217 18.43 10.80 -20.26
CA GLU A 217 18.31 10.92 -21.72
C GLU A 217 17.30 9.93 -22.34
N LEU A 218 17.00 8.83 -21.63
CA LEU A 218 16.09 7.78 -22.07
C LEU A 218 14.62 8.03 -21.67
N GLY A 219 14.33 9.04 -20.87
CA GLY A 219 12.98 9.42 -20.45
C GLY A 219 12.15 8.23 -19.92
N ASP A 220 11.01 7.97 -20.56
CA ASP A 220 10.10 6.88 -20.16
C ASP A 220 10.68 5.47 -20.38
N VAL A 221 11.57 5.29 -21.35
CA VAL A 221 12.27 4.02 -21.57
C VAL A 221 13.21 3.73 -20.40
N GLY A 222 13.96 4.74 -19.95
CA GLY A 222 14.84 4.64 -18.77
C GLY A 222 14.05 4.29 -17.50
N ARG A 223 12.90 4.93 -17.31
CA ARG A 223 11.99 4.60 -16.19
C ARG A 223 11.53 3.14 -16.24
N THR A 224 11.08 2.65 -17.38
CA THR A 224 10.66 1.25 -17.56
C THR A 224 11.81 0.27 -17.25
N GLN A 225 13.02 0.56 -17.69
CA GLN A 225 14.20 -0.26 -17.39
C GLN A 225 14.52 -0.27 -15.88
N ARG A 226 14.42 0.89 -15.20
CA ARG A 226 14.60 0.98 -13.74
C ARG A 226 13.56 0.16 -12.99
N GLN A 227 12.28 0.28 -13.36
CA GLN A 227 11.22 -0.53 -12.81
C GLN A 227 11.49 -2.03 -12.94
N GLN A 228 11.91 -2.50 -14.12
CA GLN A 228 12.25 -3.90 -14.35
C GLN A 228 13.44 -4.37 -13.50
N ARG A 229 14.51 -3.54 -13.39
CA ARG A 229 15.67 -3.86 -12.55
C ARG A 229 15.26 -3.96 -11.07
N PHE A 230 14.48 -2.99 -10.59
CA PHE A 230 14.01 -2.99 -9.21
C PHE A 230 13.15 -4.22 -8.91
N ILE A 231 12.17 -4.54 -9.75
CA ILE A 231 11.31 -5.71 -9.59
C ILE A 231 12.13 -7.01 -9.52
N LYS A 232 13.14 -7.15 -10.37
CA LYS A 232 14.05 -8.32 -10.33
C LYS A 232 14.82 -8.39 -9.00
N ALA A 233 15.35 -7.27 -8.54
CA ALA A 233 16.09 -7.20 -7.27
C ALA A 233 15.17 -7.45 -6.07
N PHE A 234 13.97 -6.88 -6.07
CA PHE A 234 12.95 -7.07 -5.06
C PHE A 234 12.52 -8.54 -4.96
N TYR A 235 12.23 -9.17 -6.09
CA TYR A 235 11.89 -10.60 -6.14
C TYR A 235 13.03 -11.49 -5.63
N ALA A 236 14.27 -11.21 -6.05
CA ALA A 236 15.43 -11.94 -5.55
C ALA A 236 15.63 -11.78 -4.03
N LYS A 237 15.27 -10.62 -3.46
CA LYS A 237 15.28 -10.38 -2.02
C LYS A 237 14.21 -11.20 -1.31
N LEU A 238 12.98 -11.24 -1.84
CA LEU A 238 11.88 -12.05 -1.29
C LEU A 238 12.25 -13.54 -1.22
N LEU A 239 12.80 -14.09 -2.29
CA LEU A 239 13.20 -15.51 -2.33
C LEU A 239 14.28 -15.86 -1.32
N ARG A 240 15.14 -14.90 -0.94
CA ARG A 240 16.17 -15.14 0.09
C ARG A 240 15.61 -15.13 1.52
N MET A 241 14.44 -14.54 1.73
CA MET A 241 13.81 -14.52 3.07
C MET A 241 13.11 -15.84 3.41
N ASP A 242 12.64 -16.59 2.43
CA ASP A 242 12.01 -17.91 2.63
C ASP A 242 13.04 -19.01 3.00
N THR A 243 14.34 -18.67 3.04
CA THR A 243 15.44 -19.61 3.34
C THR A 243 16.00 -19.43 4.75
N LEU A 244 15.41 -18.61 5.60
CA LEU A 244 15.72 -18.40 7.02
C LEU A 244 14.61 -18.96 7.90
#